data_632acbe0768075f94631e85418b505e9
#
_entry.id   632acbe0768075f94631e85418b505e9
#
_cell.length_a   1.000
_cell.length_b   1.000
_cell.length_c   1.000
_cell.angle_alpha   90.00
_cell.angle_beta   90.00
_cell.angle_gamma   90.00
#
_symmetry.space_group_name_H-M   'P 1'
#
loop_
_entity.id
_entity.type
_entity.pdbx_description
1 polymer ?
#
loop_
_entity_poly.entity_id
_entity_poly.type
_entity_poly.pdbx_seq_one_letter_code
_entity_poly.pdbx_strand_id
1 'polypeptide(L)'
;MKKNLKTLFALLLMVLAVVPALAQRHFSMDIWQAKAPYKNAHADTAPIHVYLPDSKKATGRAVVICPGGGYEHLAMQHEGYDWAPFFNNMGIAAIVLQYRMPDGNPKVPVSDAEEAIRTVRRNAKQWHIDADDLGIMGFSAGGHLASTIATQAKPDARPNFQILFYPVITMLEGYCHQGSRENLLGKNAHKKEEQKYCSDLQVTRVTPPACILLSDDDRVVEPMNGVNYYSELYRHDVHGSLFVYPSGGHGWGMMPSFKYHVEMLLDLKAWLESF
;
A
#
# COMPACT_ATOMS: atom_id res chain seq x y z
N MET A 1 54.19 -39.67 -4.48
CA MET A 1 52.77 -39.61 -4.84
C MET A 1 51.84 -39.04 -3.77
N LYS A 2 52.33 -38.38 -2.68
CA LYS A 2 51.44 -37.82 -1.59
C LYS A 2 51.29 -36.31 -1.57
N LYS A 3 51.95 -35.55 -2.50
CA LYS A 3 51.89 -34.06 -2.52
C LYS A 3 50.76 -33.48 -3.36
N ASN A 4 50.18 -34.26 -4.30
CA ASN A 4 49.17 -33.72 -5.22
C ASN A 4 47.73 -33.82 -4.68
N LEU A 5 47.49 -34.58 -3.60
CA LEU A 5 46.15 -34.77 -3.06
C LEU A 5 45.70 -33.61 -2.15
N LYS A 6 46.66 -32.94 -1.48
CA LYS A 6 46.35 -31.76 -0.61
C LYS A 6 46.06 -30.51 -1.43
N THR A 7 46.66 -30.35 -2.60
CA THR A 7 46.44 -29.22 -3.50
C THR A 7 45.09 -29.32 -4.23
N LEU A 8 44.66 -30.54 -4.54
CA LEU A 8 43.34 -30.78 -5.15
C LEU A 8 42.18 -30.54 -4.18
N PHE A 9 42.40 -30.84 -2.88
CA PHE A 9 41.37 -30.54 -1.83
C PHE A 9 41.25 -29.05 -1.50
N ALA A 10 42.35 -28.28 -1.60
CA ALA A 10 42.33 -26.83 -1.41
C ALA A 10 41.64 -26.07 -2.56
N LEU A 11 41.75 -26.57 -3.81
CA LEU A 11 41.04 -26.01 -4.96
C LEU A 11 39.55 -26.36 -4.96
N LEU A 12 39.13 -27.49 -4.39
CA LEU A 12 37.73 -27.88 -4.29
C LEU A 12 36.97 -27.09 -3.21
N LEU A 13 37.68 -26.59 -2.20
CA LEU A 13 37.09 -25.74 -1.14
C LEU A 13 36.97 -24.27 -1.55
N MET A 14 37.66 -23.78 -2.57
CA MET A 14 37.55 -22.43 -3.08
C MET A 14 36.42 -22.20 -4.12
N VAL A 15 35.86 -23.25 -4.68
CA VAL A 15 34.77 -23.17 -5.68
C VAL A 15 33.39 -23.13 -5.01
N LEU A 16 33.28 -23.36 -3.70
CA LEU A 16 32.01 -23.36 -2.96
C LEU A 16 31.62 -22.01 -2.37
N ALA A 17 32.33 -20.92 -2.66
CA ALA A 17 32.12 -19.62 -2.01
C ALA A 17 31.56 -18.51 -2.92
N VAL A 18 31.10 -18.80 -4.12
CA VAL A 18 30.40 -17.80 -4.97
C VAL A 18 29.23 -18.49 -5.66
N VAL A 19 28.27 -18.95 -4.88
CA VAL A 19 26.88 -18.89 -5.34
C VAL A 19 26.47 -17.44 -5.05
N PRO A 20 26.24 -16.58 -6.07
CA PRO A 20 25.54 -15.35 -5.81
C PRO A 20 24.22 -15.80 -5.18
N ALA A 21 23.96 -15.39 -3.94
CA ALA A 21 22.64 -15.49 -3.39
C ALA A 21 21.73 -14.78 -4.40
N LEU A 22 21.05 -15.56 -5.24
CA LEU A 22 19.94 -15.05 -6.03
C LEU A 22 19.01 -14.45 -4.98
N ALA A 23 19.06 -13.14 -4.84
CA ALA A 23 18.23 -12.43 -3.90
C ALA A 23 16.81 -12.90 -4.18
N GLN A 24 16.18 -13.51 -3.19
CA GLN A 24 14.82 -14.01 -3.31
C GLN A 24 13.96 -12.83 -3.69
N ARG A 25 13.43 -12.80 -4.93
CA ARG A 25 12.69 -11.67 -5.46
C ARG A 25 11.28 -11.54 -4.85
N HIS A 26 10.81 -12.62 -4.25
CA HIS A 26 9.54 -12.67 -3.52
C HIS A 26 9.73 -13.42 -2.21
N PHE A 27 9.32 -12.80 -1.12
CA PHE A 27 9.32 -13.39 0.23
C PHE A 27 8.27 -12.70 1.10
N SER A 28 7.96 -13.33 2.22
CA SER A 28 7.05 -12.76 3.23
C SER A 28 7.75 -12.66 4.57
N MET A 29 7.41 -11.66 5.34
CA MET A 29 7.87 -11.49 6.71
C MET A 29 6.81 -10.77 7.55
N ASP A 30 6.78 -11.03 8.86
CA ASP A 30 5.99 -10.24 9.78
C ASP A 30 6.67 -8.90 10.04
N ILE A 31 5.89 -7.82 10.05
CA ILE A 31 6.41 -6.49 10.41
C ILE A 31 6.68 -6.37 11.91
N TRP A 32 6.02 -7.15 12.74
CA TRP A 32 6.18 -7.14 14.18
C TRP A 32 7.16 -8.22 14.63
N GLN A 33 8.39 -7.82 15.02
CA GLN A 33 9.40 -8.74 15.56
C GLN A 33 9.08 -9.23 16.97
N ALA A 34 8.19 -8.52 17.68
CA ALA A 34 7.66 -8.84 18.98
C ALA A 34 6.13 -8.79 18.91
N LYS A 35 5.47 -8.77 20.06
CA LYS A 35 4.01 -8.66 20.11
C LYS A 35 3.55 -7.36 19.46
N ALA A 36 2.63 -7.47 18.49
CA ALA A 36 2.00 -6.32 17.86
C ALA A 36 1.27 -5.43 18.89
N PRO A 37 1.32 -4.10 18.74
CA PRO A 37 0.53 -3.19 19.57
C PRO A 37 -0.95 -3.42 19.31
N TYR A 38 -1.76 -3.15 20.32
CA TYR A 38 -3.21 -3.32 20.27
C TYR A 38 -3.66 -4.78 20.02
N LYS A 39 -4.42 -5.33 20.94
CA LYS A 39 -5.00 -6.67 20.79
C LYS A 39 -5.97 -6.68 19.61
N ASN A 40 -5.92 -7.76 18.87
CA ASN A 40 -6.86 -8.09 17.81
C ASN A 40 -7.43 -9.49 18.07
N ALA A 41 -8.73 -9.69 17.81
CA ALA A 41 -9.39 -10.96 18.02
C ALA A 41 -9.02 -12.02 16.97
N HIS A 42 -8.53 -11.57 15.79
CA HIS A 42 -8.36 -12.42 14.60
C HIS A 42 -6.89 -12.71 14.26
N ALA A 43 -5.95 -11.82 14.63
CA ALA A 43 -4.54 -11.99 14.27
C ALA A 43 -3.59 -11.25 15.23
N ASP A 44 -2.50 -11.91 15.58
CA ASP A 44 -1.40 -11.33 16.36
C ASP A 44 -0.24 -10.84 15.46
N THR A 45 -0.30 -11.12 14.15
CA THR A 45 0.71 -10.81 13.15
C THR A 45 0.14 -9.97 12.01
N ALA A 46 1.00 -9.19 11.36
CA ALA A 46 0.68 -8.44 10.16
C ALA A 46 1.79 -8.64 9.13
N PRO A 47 1.72 -9.70 8.33
CA PRO A 47 2.77 -9.97 7.34
C PRO A 47 2.75 -8.98 6.18
N ILE A 48 3.93 -8.72 5.64
CA ILE A 48 4.11 -8.12 4.32
C ILE A 48 4.63 -9.17 3.34
N HIS A 49 4.14 -9.09 2.10
CA HIS A 49 4.59 -9.88 0.97
C HIS A 49 5.40 -8.98 0.05
N VAL A 50 6.70 -9.18 0.00
CA VAL A 50 7.64 -8.31 -0.70
C VAL A 50 7.95 -8.90 -2.07
N TYR A 51 7.77 -8.10 -3.11
CA TYR A 51 8.07 -8.40 -4.51
C TYR A 51 9.09 -7.39 -5.02
N LEU A 52 10.33 -7.82 -5.15
CA LEU A 52 11.40 -6.96 -5.65
C LEU A 52 11.54 -7.08 -7.18
N PRO A 53 11.75 -5.98 -7.90
CA PRO A 53 12.00 -6.01 -9.33
C PRO A 53 13.36 -6.65 -9.65
N ASP A 54 13.61 -6.88 -10.93
CA ASP A 54 14.96 -7.24 -11.38
C ASP A 54 15.95 -6.15 -10.98
N SER A 55 17.05 -6.51 -10.33
CA SER A 55 18.06 -5.56 -9.85
C SER A 55 18.63 -4.67 -10.96
N LYS A 56 18.62 -5.14 -12.22
CA LYS A 56 19.04 -4.37 -13.39
C LYS A 56 18.01 -3.30 -13.81
N LYS A 57 16.74 -3.45 -13.37
CA LYS A 57 15.64 -2.54 -13.69
C LYS A 57 15.21 -1.70 -12.49
N ALA A 58 15.66 -2.07 -11.28
CA ALA A 58 15.25 -1.42 -10.05
C ALA A 58 15.52 0.10 -10.10
N THR A 59 14.46 0.89 -9.90
CA THR A 59 14.54 2.36 -9.86
C THR A 59 14.88 2.87 -8.46
N GLY A 60 14.71 2.06 -7.44
CA GLY A 60 14.72 2.44 -6.04
C GLY A 60 13.32 2.73 -5.49
N ARG A 61 12.35 3.09 -6.33
CA ARG A 61 10.97 3.35 -5.90
C ARG A 61 10.30 2.09 -5.36
N ALA A 62 9.43 2.27 -4.32
CA ALA A 62 8.65 1.20 -3.74
C ALA A 62 7.23 1.67 -3.37
N VAL A 63 6.30 0.72 -3.28
CA VAL A 63 4.90 0.98 -2.92
C VAL A 63 4.43 -0.06 -1.90
N VAL A 64 3.92 0.40 -0.75
CA VAL A 64 3.17 -0.43 0.20
C VAL A 64 1.71 -0.46 -0.26
N ILE A 65 1.15 -1.65 -0.43
CA ILE A 65 -0.20 -1.88 -0.98
C ILE A 65 -1.12 -2.36 0.12
N CYS A 66 -2.22 -1.64 0.34
CA CYS A 66 -3.26 -1.91 1.32
C CYS A 66 -4.54 -2.38 0.58
N PRO A 67 -4.83 -3.69 0.51
CA PRO A 67 -6.05 -4.20 -0.12
C PRO A 67 -7.32 -3.69 0.57
N GLY A 68 -8.43 -3.62 -0.16
CA GLY A 68 -9.75 -3.32 0.39
C GLY A 68 -10.41 -4.54 1.03
N GLY A 69 -11.70 -4.41 1.31
CA GLY A 69 -12.53 -5.45 1.92
C GLY A 69 -13.33 -4.94 3.14
N GLY A 70 -13.67 -3.64 3.15
CA GLY A 70 -14.59 -3.06 4.13
C GLY A 70 -14.09 -3.06 5.57
N TYR A 71 -12.80 -3.28 5.83
CA TYR A 71 -12.25 -3.57 7.16
C TYR A 71 -12.82 -4.83 7.82
N GLU A 72 -13.39 -5.73 7.04
CA GLU A 72 -13.93 -7.02 7.47
C GLU A 72 -13.05 -8.18 6.99
N HIS A 73 -12.49 -8.05 5.80
CA HIS A 73 -11.55 -8.98 5.18
C HIS A 73 -10.55 -8.24 4.30
N LEU A 74 -9.68 -8.98 3.59
CA LEU A 74 -8.72 -8.42 2.64
C LEU A 74 -8.90 -9.06 1.25
N ALA A 75 -9.10 -8.24 0.23
CA ALA A 75 -9.14 -8.64 -1.18
C ALA A 75 -7.72 -8.84 -1.74
N MET A 76 -6.95 -9.74 -1.12
CA MET A 76 -5.50 -9.90 -1.31
C MET A 76 -5.10 -10.19 -2.75
N GLN A 77 -5.95 -10.81 -3.58
CA GLN A 77 -5.57 -11.20 -4.93
C GLN A 77 -5.55 -9.98 -5.86
N HIS A 78 -6.69 -9.47 -6.29
CA HIS A 78 -6.82 -8.43 -7.31
C HIS A 78 -6.54 -7.01 -6.82
N GLU A 79 -6.55 -6.79 -5.51
CA GLU A 79 -6.18 -5.51 -4.87
C GLU A 79 -4.82 -5.58 -4.14
N GLY A 80 -4.11 -6.70 -4.29
CA GLY A 80 -2.81 -6.92 -3.66
C GLY A 80 -1.81 -7.58 -4.60
N TYR A 81 -1.78 -8.90 -4.62
CA TYR A 81 -0.72 -9.68 -5.28
C TYR A 81 -0.64 -9.45 -6.80
N ASP A 82 -1.77 -9.28 -7.47
CA ASP A 82 -1.81 -9.10 -8.94
C ASP A 82 -1.16 -7.79 -9.40
N TRP A 83 -0.91 -6.86 -8.50
CA TRP A 83 -0.21 -5.60 -8.79
C TRP A 83 1.31 -5.74 -8.84
N ALA A 84 1.88 -6.79 -8.24
CA ALA A 84 3.32 -6.96 -8.19
C ALA A 84 3.98 -7.03 -9.58
N PRO A 85 3.46 -7.76 -10.59
CA PRO A 85 4.02 -7.76 -11.93
C PRO A 85 4.02 -6.39 -12.61
N PHE A 86 2.97 -5.59 -12.43
CA PHE A 86 2.88 -4.24 -12.98
C PHE A 86 4.01 -3.35 -12.44
N PHE A 87 4.15 -3.25 -11.14
CA PHE A 87 5.19 -2.45 -10.51
C PHE A 87 6.59 -2.98 -10.82
N ASN A 88 6.82 -4.30 -10.74
CA ASN A 88 8.13 -4.89 -11.00
C ASN A 88 8.57 -4.71 -12.46
N ASN A 89 7.63 -4.69 -13.42
CA ASN A 89 7.94 -4.37 -14.82
C ASN A 89 8.41 -2.91 -15.01
N MET A 90 7.96 -2.02 -14.13
CA MET A 90 8.39 -0.62 -14.06
C MET A 90 9.68 -0.43 -13.20
N GLY A 91 10.24 -1.50 -12.65
CA GLY A 91 11.38 -1.41 -11.75
C GLY A 91 11.05 -0.96 -10.33
N ILE A 92 9.77 -0.97 -9.96
CA ILE A 92 9.26 -0.53 -8.65
C ILE A 92 9.03 -1.76 -7.77
N ALA A 93 9.46 -1.72 -6.51
CA ALA A 93 9.17 -2.77 -5.54
C ALA A 93 7.71 -2.69 -5.06
N ALA A 94 7.01 -3.82 -5.02
CA ALA A 94 5.66 -3.92 -4.48
C ALA A 94 5.66 -4.66 -3.15
N ILE A 95 5.04 -4.07 -2.13
CA ILE A 95 4.97 -4.62 -0.79
C ILE A 95 3.51 -4.70 -0.37
N VAL A 96 2.91 -5.89 -0.43
CA VAL A 96 1.50 -6.09 -0.09
C VAL A 96 1.38 -6.31 1.41
N LEU A 97 0.64 -5.45 2.08
CA LEU A 97 0.40 -5.53 3.52
C LEU A 97 -0.88 -6.29 3.82
N GLN A 98 -0.76 -7.35 4.58
CA GLN A 98 -1.90 -8.05 5.20
C GLN A 98 -2.15 -7.45 6.59
N TYR A 99 -2.77 -6.28 6.62
CA TYR A 99 -3.06 -5.57 7.87
C TYR A 99 -4.16 -6.26 8.67
N ARG A 100 -4.09 -6.15 10.00
CA ARG A 100 -5.09 -6.71 10.93
C ARG A 100 -6.39 -5.93 10.88
N MET A 101 -7.50 -6.64 11.01
CA MET A 101 -8.82 -6.02 11.07
C MET A 101 -8.99 -5.17 12.34
N PRO A 102 -9.68 -4.03 12.25
CA PRO A 102 -9.76 -3.08 13.36
C PRO A 102 -10.65 -3.55 14.53
N ASP A 103 -11.71 -4.28 14.28
CA ASP A 103 -12.71 -4.67 15.30
C ASP A 103 -13.19 -3.45 16.13
N GLY A 104 -13.46 -2.33 15.48
CA GLY A 104 -13.82 -1.07 16.12
C GLY A 104 -12.66 -0.30 16.75
N ASN A 105 -11.41 -0.74 16.54
CA ASN A 105 -10.22 -0.04 17.01
C ASN A 105 -9.33 0.38 15.83
N PRO A 106 -9.45 1.60 15.31
CA PRO A 106 -8.71 2.06 14.15
C PRO A 106 -7.18 2.07 14.32
N LYS A 107 -6.70 2.07 15.57
CA LYS A 107 -5.26 2.04 15.86
C LYS A 107 -4.61 0.73 15.40
N VAL A 108 -5.36 -0.37 15.27
CA VAL A 108 -4.84 -1.66 14.84
C VAL A 108 -4.30 -1.58 13.41
N PRO A 109 -5.11 -1.36 12.36
CA PRO A 109 -4.63 -1.29 10.98
C PRO A 109 -3.70 -0.08 10.74
N VAL A 110 -3.94 1.05 11.42
CA VAL A 110 -3.06 2.24 11.30
C VAL A 110 -1.66 1.91 11.80
N SER A 111 -1.51 1.26 12.96
CA SER A 111 -0.18 0.86 13.44
C SER A 111 0.52 -0.11 12.49
N ASP A 112 -0.23 -1.04 11.88
CA ASP A 112 0.34 -1.99 10.93
C ASP A 112 0.83 -1.28 9.66
N ALA A 113 0.06 -0.36 9.11
CA ALA A 113 0.46 0.38 7.91
C ALA A 113 1.65 1.32 8.18
N GLU A 114 1.68 2.01 9.32
CA GLU A 114 2.84 2.79 9.73
C GLU A 114 4.09 1.93 9.89
N GLU A 115 3.96 0.76 10.53
CA GLU A 115 5.09 -0.15 10.75
C GLU A 115 5.56 -0.81 9.45
N ALA A 116 4.66 -1.06 8.49
CA ALA A 116 5.03 -1.52 7.15
C ALA A 116 5.94 -0.49 6.45
N ILE A 117 5.58 0.80 6.45
CA ILE A 117 6.41 1.89 5.91
C ILE A 117 7.79 1.91 6.62
N ARG A 118 7.81 1.88 7.95
CA ARG A 118 9.07 1.86 8.71
C ARG A 118 9.91 0.61 8.41
N THR A 119 9.25 -0.55 8.26
CA THR A 119 9.94 -1.81 7.92
C THR A 119 10.60 -1.74 6.56
N VAL A 120 9.93 -1.19 5.53
CA VAL A 120 10.53 -0.97 4.22
C VAL A 120 11.72 -0.02 4.32
N ARG A 121 11.59 1.11 5.02
CA ARG A 121 12.68 2.07 5.21
C ARG A 121 13.89 1.46 5.93
N ARG A 122 13.68 0.66 6.98
CA ARG A 122 14.77 -0.05 7.68
C ARG A 122 15.52 -1.04 6.79
N ASN A 123 14.82 -1.66 5.84
CA ASN A 123 15.39 -2.65 4.92
C ASN A 123 15.77 -2.06 3.55
N ALA A 124 15.62 -0.74 3.34
CA ALA A 124 15.77 -0.07 2.06
C ALA A 124 17.10 -0.41 1.37
N LYS A 125 18.22 -0.33 2.10
CA LYS A 125 19.54 -0.69 1.58
C LYS A 125 19.62 -2.15 1.12
N GLN A 126 19.08 -3.08 1.90
CA GLN A 126 19.13 -4.51 1.60
C GLN A 126 18.25 -4.86 0.40
N TRP A 127 17.13 -4.15 0.23
CA TRP A 127 16.15 -4.38 -0.84
C TRP A 127 16.39 -3.51 -2.08
N HIS A 128 17.46 -2.71 -2.08
CA HIS A 128 17.76 -1.74 -3.15
C HIS A 128 16.62 -0.75 -3.40
N ILE A 129 16.02 -0.26 -2.30
CA ILE A 129 14.94 0.75 -2.28
C ILE A 129 15.53 2.08 -1.82
N ASP A 130 15.04 3.18 -2.38
CA ASP A 130 15.25 4.52 -1.85
C ASP A 130 14.22 4.78 -0.74
N ALA A 131 14.68 5.05 0.48
CA ALA A 131 13.82 5.31 1.63
C ALA A 131 12.97 6.58 1.47
N ASP A 132 13.39 7.49 0.60
CA ASP A 132 12.73 8.77 0.32
C ASP A 132 11.86 8.74 -0.96
N ASP A 133 11.74 7.56 -1.62
CA ASP A 133 10.82 7.32 -2.76
C ASP A 133 9.90 6.12 -2.49
N LEU A 134 9.19 6.18 -1.36
CA LEU A 134 8.30 5.13 -0.87
C LEU A 134 6.85 5.61 -0.82
N GLY A 135 5.99 5.05 -1.67
CA GLY A 135 4.56 5.34 -1.72
C GLY A 135 3.71 4.39 -0.89
N ILE A 136 2.45 4.77 -0.75
CA ILE A 136 1.37 3.91 -0.26
C ILE A 136 0.25 3.85 -1.30
N MET A 137 -0.30 2.67 -1.50
CA MET A 137 -1.42 2.42 -2.40
C MET A 137 -2.54 1.73 -1.64
N GLY A 138 -3.78 2.09 -1.91
CA GLY A 138 -4.90 1.43 -1.25
C GLY A 138 -6.18 1.44 -2.05
N PHE A 139 -7.04 0.47 -1.77
CA PHE A 139 -8.29 0.19 -2.45
C PHE A 139 -9.45 0.25 -1.46
N SER A 140 -10.54 0.93 -1.78
CA SER A 140 -11.74 0.93 -0.94
C SER A 140 -11.42 1.29 0.53
N ALA A 141 -11.69 0.40 1.49
CA ALA A 141 -11.27 0.55 2.89
C ALA A 141 -9.74 0.63 3.06
N GLY A 142 -8.96 -0.12 2.25
CA GLY A 142 -7.50 0.03 2.19
C GLY A 142 -7.06 1.38 1.63
N GLY A 143 -7.87 1.98 0.75
CA GLY A 143 -7.70 3.37 0.30
C GLY A 143 -7.91 4.38 1.42
N HIS A 144 -8.87 4.11 2.31
CA HIS A 144 -9.03 4.87 3.55
C HIS A 144 -7.81 4.74 4.45
N LEU A 145 -7.30 3.53 4.66
CA LEU A 145 -6.09 3.31 5.45
C LEU A 145 -4.90 4.06 4.84
N ALA A 146 -4.70 3.95 3.52
CA ALA A 146 -3.62 4.63 2.81
C ALA A 146 -3.70 6.16 2.95
N SER A 147 -4.88 6.76 2.73
CA SER A 147 -5.09 8.20 2.88
C SER A 147 -4.97 8.67 4.35
N THR A 148 -5.36 7.83 5.32
CA THR A 148 -5.14 8.11 6.75
C THR A 148 -3.65 8.19 7.08
N ILE A 149 -2.84 7.24 6.58
CA ILE A 149 -1.38 7.26 6.76
C ILE A 149 -0.77 8.49 6.07
N ALA A 150 -1.19 8.79 4.85
CA ALA A 150 -0.70 9.94 4.10
C ALA A 150 -0.96 11.28 4.81
N THR A 151 -2.10 11.43 5.47
CA THR A 151 -2.51 12.68 6.10
C THR A 151 -2.08 12.81 7.57
N GLN A 152 -1.99 11.70 8.32
CA GLN A 152 -1.86 11.75 9.78
C GLN A 152 -0.57 11.12 10.33
N ALA A 153 0.15 10.31 9.54
CA ALA A 153 1.36 9.65 10.05
C ALA A 153 2.49 10.67 10.33
N LYS A 154 3.32 10.32 11.30
CA LYS A 154 4.56 11.05 11.58
C LYS A 154 5.54 10.92 10.40
N PRO A 155 6.53 11.82 10.26
CA PRO A 155 7.46 11.82 9.14
C PRO A 155 8.16 10.47 8.88
N ASP A 156 8.48 9.71 9.94
CA ASP A 156 9.12 8.40 9.84
C ASP A 156 8.24 7.31 9.22
N ALA A 157 6.91 7.50 9.22
CA ALA A 157 5.92 6.60 8.63
C ALA A 157 5.07 7.26 7.52
N ARG A 158 5.28 8.56 7.21
CA ARG A 158 4.56 9.22 6.14
C ARG A 158 5.13 8.79 4.79
N PRO A 159 4.28 8.33 3.83
CA PRO A 159 4.73 7.99 2.48
C PRO A 159 5.15 9.25 1.70
N ASN A 160 5.90 9.07 0.60
CA ASN A 160 6.31 10.15 -0.28
C ASN A 160 5.28 10.46 -1.36
N PHE A 161 4.40 9.50 -1.68
CA PHE A 161 3.25 9.64 -2.57
C PHE A 161 2.14 8.64 -2.22
N GLN A 162 0.93 8.84 -2.74
CA GLN A 162 -0.20 7.96 -2.49
C GLN A 162 -0.99 7.65 -3.78
N ILE A 163 -1.49 6.41 -3.88
CA ILE A 163 -2.32 5.93 -4.99
C ILE A 163 -3.61 5.37 -4.40
N LEU A 164 -4.75 5.92 -4.78
CA LEU A 164 -6.03 5.62 -4.16
C LEU A 164 -7.04 5.15 -5.20
N PHE A 165 -7.48 3.91 -5.09
CA PHE A 165 -8.49 3.31 -5.96
C PHE A 165 -9.83 3.29 -5.25
N TYR A 166 -10.83 3.97 -5.81
CA TYR A 166 -12.20 4.06 -5.26
C TYR A 166 -12.21 4.12 -3.73
N PRO A 167 -11.42 5.03 -3.13
CA PRO A 167 -11.15 5.00 -1.69
C PRO A 167 -12.39 5.39 -0.89
N VAL A 168 -12.61 4.72 0.22
CA VAL A 168 -13.37 5.33 1.32
C VAL A 168 -12.52 6.49 1.86
N ILE A 169 -13.14 7.63 2.12
CA ILE A 169 -12.46 8.84 2.63
C ILE A 169 -13.18 9.39 3.85
N THR A 170 -14.48 9.60 3.74
CA THR A 170 -15.27 10.16 4.85
C THR A 170 -15.89 9.07 5.73
N MET A 171 -15.95 9.34 7.04
CA MET A 171 -16.68 8.56 8.03
C MET A 171 -17.96 9.27 8.51
N LEU A 172 -18.24 10.46 7.95
CA LEU A 172 -19.45 11.22 8.25
C LEU A 172 -20.60 10.83 7.31
N GLU A 173 -21.83 11.03 7.76
CA GLU A 173 -23.02 10.84 6.94
C GLU A 173 -22.93 11.59 5.60
N GLY A 174 -23.62 11.07 4.60
CA GLY A 174 -23.64 11.57 3.22
C GLY A 174 -23.01 10.58 2.27
N TYR A 175 -21.69 10.54 2.16
CA TYR A 175 -20.95 9.66 1.25
C TYR A 175 -20.23 8.52 1.97
N CYS A 176 -20.50 8.30 3.25
CA CYS A 176 -19.84 7.30 4.07
C CYS A 176 -20.20 5.88 3.61
N HIS A 177 -19.18 5.05 3.43
CA HIS A 177 -19.41 3.60 3.35
C HIS A 177 -19.64 3.04 4.76
N GLN A 178 -20.91 2.82 5.10
CA GLN A 178 -21.34 2.49 6.47
C GLN A 178 -20.63 1.25 7.05
N GLY A 179 -20.47 0.19 6.24
CA GLY A 179 -19.78 -1.03 6.68
C GLY A 179 -18.34 -0.75 7.11
N SER A 180 -17.57 -0.01 6.30
CA SER A 180 -16.19 0.37 6.64
C SER A 180 -16.13 1.25 7.89
N ARG A 181 -17.06 2.19 8.07
CA ARG A 181 -17.15 3.03 9.26
C ARG A 181 -17.40 2.20 10.51
N GLU A 182 -18.37 1.30 10.48
CA GLU A 182 -18.73 0.47 11.63
C GLU A 182 -17.62 -0.52 11.99
N ASN A 183 -16.99 -1.15 11.00
CA ASN A 183 -15.89 -2.06 11.24
C ASN A 183 -14.65 -1.34 11.81
N LEU A 184 -14.37 -0.12 11.30
CA LEU A 184 -13.22 0.66 11.74
C LEU A 184 -13.41 1.27 13.13
N LEU A 185 -14.55 1.94 13.36
CA LEU A 185 -14.77 2.81 14.52
C LEU A 185 -15.75 2.21 15.56
N GLY A 186 -16.44 1.13 15.19
CA GLY A 186 -17.55 0.59 15.95
C GLY A 186 -18.87 1.30 15.67
N LYS A 187 -19.98 0.63 15.97
CA LYS A 187 -21.36 1.14 15.67
C LYS A 187 -21.68 2.46 16.36
N ASN A 188 -21.11 2.69 17.54
CA ASN A 188 -21.42 3.86 18.39
C ASN A 188 -20.27 4.85 18.45
N ALA A 189 -19.53 5.01 17.35
CA ALA A 189 -18.43 5.98 17.28
C ALA A 189 -18.92 7.40 17.55
N HIS A 190 -18.13 8.18 18.28
CA HIS A 190 -18.42 9.58 18.51
C HIS A 190 -18.06 10.42 17.29
N LYS A 191 -18.84 11.47 17.00
CA LYS A 191 -18.62 12.38 15.87
C LYS A 191 -17.20 12.92 15.78
N LYS A 192 -16.54 13.17 16.90
CA LYS A 192 -15.14 13.63 16.94
C LYS A 192 -14.17 12.55 16.40
N GLU A 193 -14.47 11.30 16.64
CA GLU A 193 -13.65 10.18 16.13
C GLU A 193 -13.92 9.97 14.64
N GLU A 194 -15.18 10.05 14.21
CA GLU A 194 -15.51 10.05 12.78
C GLU A 194 -14.77 11.17 12.04
N GLN A 195 -14.82 12.41 12.53
CA GLN A 195 -14.10 13.54 11.94
C GLN A 195 -12.59 13.32 11.89
N LYS A 196 -12.00 12.70 12.91
CA LYS A 196 -10.58 12.38 12.95
C LYS A 196 -10.17 11.42 11.83
N TYR A 197 -11.05 10.48 11.49
CA TYR A 197 -10.81 9.48 10.44
C TYR A 197 -11.46 9.84 9.10
N CYS A 198 -11.89 11.09 8.89
CA CYS A 198 -12.18 11.65 7.57
C CYS A 198 -10.89 12.20 6.98
N SER A 199 -10.29 11.48 6.04
CA SER A 199 -8.98 11.85 5.50
C SER A 199 -8.99 13.19 4.76
N ASP A 200 -10.12 13.58 4.15
CA ASP A 200 -10.33 14.90 3.54
C ASP A 200 -10.19 16.03 4.56
N LEU A 201 -10.69 15.86 5.78
CA LEU A 201 -10.57 16.84 6.87
C LEU A 201 -9.16 16.90 7.48
N GLN A 202 -8.26 15.99 7.11
CA GLN A 202 -6.90 15.90 7.66
C GLN A 202 -5.84 16.34 6.65
N VAL A 203 -6.22 16.74 5.44
CA VAL A 203 -5.29 17.24 4.42
C VAL A 203 -4.58 18.49 4.93
N THR A 204 -3.27 18.54 4.69
CA THR A 204 -2.41 19.69 5.00
C THR A 204 -1.39 19.88 3.88
N ARG A 205 -0.63 20.97 3.90
CA ARG A 205 0.45 21.21 2.91
C ARG A 205 1.59 20.19 2.91
N VAL A 206 1.67 19.34 3.96
CA VAL A 206 2.66 18.26 4.04
C VAL A 206 2.09 16.91 3.65
N THR A 207 0.81 16.84 3.25
CA THR A 207 0.21 15.65 2.66
C THR A 207 0.90 15.35 1.33
N PRO A 208 1.33 14.09 1.07
CA PRO A 208 2.04 13.75 -0.15
C PRO A 208 1.13 13.80 -1.39
N PRO A 209 1.71 13.96 -2.60
CA PRO A 209 0.99 13.92 -3.86
C PRO A 209 0.15 12.66 -4.02
N ALA A 210 -1.01 12.78 -4.70
CA ALA A 210 -1.98 11.70 -4.84
C ALA A 210 -2.36 11.42 -6.29
N CYS A 211 -2.51 10.13 -6.63
CA CYS A 211 -3.24 9.64 -7.80
C CYS A 211 -4.53 8.98 -7.33
N ILE A 212 -5.69 9.45 -7.80
CA ILE A 212 -7.01 8.97 -7.39
C ILE A 212 -7.73 8.43 -8.62
N LEU A 213 -8.22 7.18 -8.55
CA LEU A 213 -8.87 6.50 -9.66
C LEU A 213 -10.24 5.98 -9.20
N LEU A 214 -11.28 6.39 -9.91
CA LEU A 214 -12.69 6.18 -9.55
C LEU A 214 -13.49 5.64 -10.73
N SER A 215 -14.67 5.06 -10.43
CA SER A 215 -15.74 4.84 -11.41
C SER A 215 -16.94 5.74 -11.09
N ASP A 216 -17.52 6.39 -12.09
CA ASP A 216 -18.66 7.30 -11.92
C ASP A 216 -19.93 6.58 -11.44
N ASP A 217 -20.07 5.31 -11.82
CA ASP A 217 -21.18 4.44 -11.46
C ASP A 217 -20.98 3.61 -10.18
N ASP A 218 -19.96 3.90 -9.36
CA ASP A 218 -19.74 3.23 -8.08
C ASP A 218 -20.87 3.55 -7.09
N ARG A 219 -21.62 2.51 -6.67
CA ARG A 219 -22.73 2.59 -5.72
C ARG A 219 -22.41 1.96 -4.36
N VAL A 220 -21.19 1.47 -4.19
CA VAL A 220 -20.69 0.91 -2.91
C VAL A 220 -19.93 1.98 -2.15
N VAL A 221 -18.94 2.60 -2.80
CA VAL A 221 -18.23 3.77 -2.28
C VAL A 221 -18.40 4.91 -3.28
N GLU A 222 -19.31 5.83 -2.96
CA GLU A 222 -19.64 6.93 -3.87
C GLU A 222 -18.39 7.72 -4.29
N PRO A 223 -18.23 8.02 -5.60
CA PRO A 223 -17.03 8.67 -6.13
C PRO A 223 -16.76 10.03 -5.50
N MET A 224 -17.77 10.65 -4.88
CA MET A 224 -17.61 11.88 -4.13
C MET A 224 -16.61 11.78 -2.96
N ASN A 225 -16.32 10.56 -2.45
CA ASN A 225 -15.22 10.36 -1.51
C ASN A 225 -13.89 10.83 -2.13
N GLY A 226 -13.53 10.32 -3.30
CA GLY A 226 -12.28 10.70 -3.98
C GLY A 226 -12.29 12.13 -4.52
N VAL A 227 -13.44 12.61 -5.04
CA VAL A 227 -13.59 13.98 -5.53
C VAL A 227 -13.38 15.01 -4.42
N ASN A 228 -13.99 14.80 -3.25
CA ASN A 228 -13.80 15.69 -2.11
C ASN A 228 -12.36 15.69 -1.60
N TYR A 229 -11.73 14.52 -1.54
CA TYR A 229 -10.33 14.41 -1.15
C TYR A 229 -9.41 15.16 -2.12
N TYR A 230 -9.60 15.00 -3.43
CA TYR A 230 -8.89 15.78 -4.46
C TYR A 230 -9.09 17.29 -4.28
N SER A 231 -10.33 17.72 -4.00
CA SER A 231 -10.63 19.12 -3.76
C SER A 231 -9.87 19.69 -2.57
N GLU A 232 -9.73 18.92 -1.48
CA GLU A 232 -8.97 19.34 -0.32
C GLU A 232 -7.45 19.34 -0.60
N LEU A 233 -6.92 18.37 -1.37
CA LEU A 233 -5.52 18.41 -1.83
C LEU A 233 -5.26 19.72 -2.59
N TYR A 234 -6.11 20.07 -3.54
CA TYR A 234 -5.97 21.29 -4.33
C TYR A 234 -6.02 22.56 -3.45
N ARG A 235 -6.92 22.62 -2.47
CA ARG A 235 -7.03 23.75 -1.52
C ARG A 235 -5.78 23.94 -0.66
N HIS A 236 -5.03 22.88 -0.44
CA HIS A 236 -3.81 22.88 0.38
C HIS A 236 -2.52 22.93 -0.45
N ASP A 237 -2.60 23.25 -1.75
CA ASP A 237 -1.46 23.30 -2.67
C ASP A 237 -0.70 21.96 -2.78
N VAL A 238 -1.41 20.83 -2.65
CA VAL A 238 -0.86 19.48 -2.83
C VAL A 238 -1.18 18.99 -4.23
N HIS A 239 -0.17 18.49 -4.95
CA HIS A 239 -0.36 17.93 -6.28
C HIS A 239 -1.24 16.68 -6.24
N GLY A 240 -2.23 16.62 -7.12
CA GLY A 240 -3.13 15.49 -7.27
C GLY A 240 -3.50 15.25 -8.73
N SER A 241 -3.75 13.99 -9.08
CA SER A 241 -4.40 13.60 -10.32
C SER A 241 -5.67 12.82 -9.99
N LEU A 242 -6.76 13.12 -10.67
CA LEU A 242 -8.06 12.48 -10.48
C LEU A 242 -8.53 11.92 -11.82
N PHE A 243 -8.71 10.60 -11.88
CA PHE A 243 -9.25 9.86 -13.02
C PHE A 243 -10.61 9.29 -12.65
N VAL A 244 -11.64 9.63 -13.41
CA VAL A 244 -12.99 9.13 -13.22
C VAL A 244 -13.42 8.40 -14.49
N TYR A 245 -13.51 7.06 -14.41
CA TYR A 245 -13.95 6.23 -15.53
C TYR A 245 -15.47 6.18 -15.57
N PRO A 246 -16.08 6.21 -16.78
CA PRO A 246 -17.53 6.32 -16.92
C PRO A 246 -18.33 5.17 -16.30
N SER A 247 -17.70 4.00 -16.14
CA SER A 247 -18.34 2.82 -15.55
C SER A 247 -17.29 1.84 -15.03
N GLY A 248 -17.71 0.90 -14.19
CA GLY A 248 -16.87 -0.14 -13.61
C GLY A 248 -17.35 -0.57 -12.24
N GLY A 249 -18.20 0.22 -11.63
CA GLY A 249 -18.66 -0.02 -10.26
C GLY A 249 -17.51 0.00 -9.27
N HIS A 250 -17.55 -0.88 -8.29
CA HIS A 250 -16.59 -0.97 -7.20
C HIS A 250 -15.73 -2.22 -7.26
N GLY A 251 -14.50 -2.15 -6.74
CA GLY A 251 -13.68 -3.33 -6.46
C GLY A 251 -13.01 -3.97 -7.67
N TRP A 252 -12.81 -3.22 -8.77
CA TRP A 252 -12.22 -3.80 -9.99
C TRP A 252 -10.70 -4.06 -9.87
N GLY A 253 -9.94 -3.32 -9.06
CA GLY A 253 -8.52 -3.56 -8.84
C GLY A 253 -7.73 -3.89 -10.11
N MET A 254 -7.01 -5.01 -10.12
CA MET A 254 -6.26 -5.51 -11.27
C MET A 254 -7.09 -6.46 -12.16
N MET A 255 -8.41 -6.51 -12.03
CA MET A 255 -9.25 -7.43 -12.81
C MET A 255 -9.23 -7.07 -14.31
N PRO A 256 -8.88 -8.02 -15.20
CA PRO A 256 -8.90 -7.77 -16.66
C PRO A 256 -10.31 -7.52 -17.22
N SER A 257 -11.35 -7.88 -16.46
CA SER A 257 -12.76 -7.62 -16.81
C SER A 257 -13.16 -6.15 -16.63
N PHE A 258 -12.36 -5.33 -15.95
CA PHE A 258 -12.61 -3.90 -15.88
C PHE A 258 -12.48 -3.28 -17.29
N LYS A 259 -13.55 -2.64 -17.76
CA LYS A 259 -13.64 -2.14 -19.13
C LYS A 259 -12.49 -1.19 -19.51
N TYR A 260 -12.01 -0.42 -18.55
CA TYR A 260 -10.94 0.58 -18.74
C TYR A 260 -9.60 0.11 -18.14
N HIS A 261 -9.39 -1.21 -18.06
CA HIS A 261 -8.21 -1.81 -17.44
C HIS A 261 -6.90 -1.29 -18.06
N VAL A 262 -6.83 -1.22 -19.39
CA VAL A 262 -5.63 -0.78 -20.12
C VAL A 262 -5.40 0.72 -19.90
N GLU A 263 -6.43 1.53 -20.05
CA GLU A 263 -6.38 2.98 -19.83
C GLU A 263 -5.94 3.30 -18.41
N MET A 264 -6.51 2.61 -17.43
CA MET A 264 -6.17 2.75 -16.02
C MET A 264 -4.68 2.47 -15.75
N LEU A 265 -4.13 1.41 -16.34
CA LEU A 265 -2.70 1.09 -16.19
C LEU A 265 -1.81 2.13 -16.86
N LEU A 266 -2.23 2.68 -18.03
CA LEU A 266 -1.50 3.73 -18.72
C LEU A 266 -1.54 5.06 -17.96
N ASP A 267 -2.69 5.45 -17.42
CA ASP A 267 -2.86 6.66 -16.60
C ASP A 267 -1.99 6.59 -15.34
N LEU A 268 -2.05 5.46 -14.63
CA LEU A 268 -1.23 5.25 -13.43
C LEU A 268 0.27 5.24 -13.76
N LYS A 269 0.67 4.59 -14.87
CA LYS A 269 2.05 4.58 -15.33
C LYS A 269 2.52 6.01 -15.65
N ALA A 270 1.75 6.76 -16.44
CA ALA A 270 2.09 8.13 -16.80
C ALA A 270 2.23 9.03 -15.57
N TRP A 271 1.37 8.85 -14.56
CA TRP A 271 1.47 9.57 -13.31
C TRP A 271 2.75 9.21 -12.53
N LEU A 272 3.07 7.92 -12.41
CA LEU A 272 4.28 7.45 -11.73
C LEU A 272 5.58 7.90 -12.42
N GLU A 273 5.55 8.16 -13.72
CA GLU A 273 6.68 8.64 -14.51
C GLU A 273 6.79 10.18 -14.54
N SER A 274 5.84 10.90 -13.93
CA SER A 274 5.80 12.37 -13.95
C SER A 274 6.67 13.05 -12.88
N PHE A 275 7.26 12.30 -11.95
CA PHE A 275 8.10 12.83 -10.87
C PHE A 275 9.21 11.86 -10.45
#